data_220acab34b97f93030bcbd7f3ad1b9af
#
_entry.id   220acab34b97f93030bcbd7f3ad1b9af
#
_cell.length_a   1.000
_cell.length_b   1.000
_cell.length_c   1.000
_cell.angle_alpha   90.00
_cell.angle_beta   90.00
_cell.angle_gamma   90.00
#
_symmetry.space_group_name_H-M   'P 1'
#
loop_
_entity.id
_entity.type
_entity.pdbx_description
1 polymer ?
#
loop_
_entity_poly.entity_id
_entity_poly.type
_entity_poly.pdbx_seq_one_letter_code
_entity_poly.pdbx_strand_id
1 'polypeptide(L)'
;AQAGAETARQEIRLQRAGHYPTLDLNANTMYFDRDFGGVVPQERHDSTIGLQLNIPLYEGGSVNSRTREAQSRFQEAQQLLQQQQRAAELETRNAFRGIRTDIAQVKALGESLSSTEIAVEAEEAGFEVGTRTIVDVLNAQREYFLARLNYARARYLYVVDQLRLKKAAGILSEDDLQEVNRALVAPAAR
;
A
#
# COMPACT_ATOMS: atom_id res chain seq x y z
N ALA A 1 -5.47 -4.60 9.15
CA ALA A 1 -6.89 -4.85 9.41
C ALA A 1 -7.11 -6.01 10.41
N GLN A 2 -6.48 -7.19 10.23
CA GLN A 2 -6.61 -8.32 11.17
C GLN A 2 -6.19 -7.96 12.60
N ALA A 3 -4.99 -7.37 12.76
CA ALA A 3 -4.52 -6.91 14.07
C ALA A 3 -5.47 -5.88 14.69
N GLY A 4 -6.06 -4.97 13.90
CA GLY A 4 -7.04 -4.00 14.40
C GLY A 4 -8.32 -4.63 14.95
N ALA A 5 -8.84 -5.68 14.28
CA ALA A 5 -9.99 -6.42 14.79
C ALA A 5 -9.66 -7.17 16.10
N GLU A 6 -8.46 -7.74 16.21
CA GLU A 6 -8.04 -8.40 17.45
C GLU A 6 -7.84 -7.40 18.60
N THR A 7 -7.26 -6.23 18.33
CA THR A 7 -7.16 -5.12 19.31
C THR A 7 -8.53 -4.71 19.82
N ALA A 8 -9.50 -4.49 18.92
CA ALA A 8 -10.86 -4.14 19.30
C ALA A 8 -11.55 -5.26 20.12
N ARG A 9 -11.22 -6.53 19.86
CA ARG A 9 -11.69 -7.67 20.66
C ARG A 9 -11.13 -7.66 22.08
N GLN A 10 -9.84 -7.33 22.24
CA GLN A 10 -9.21 -7.23 23.57
C GLN A 10 -9.77 -6.04 24.36
N GLU A 11 -10.14 -4.95 23.68
CA GLU A 11 -10.76 -3.78 24.30
C GLU A 11 -12.04 -4.14 25.04
N ILE A 12 -12.85 -5.08 24.54
CA ILE A 12 -14.04 -5.57 25.26
C ILE A 12 -13.67 -6.15 26.61
N ARG A 13 -12.56 -6.91 26.69
CA ARG A 13 -12.07 -7.49 27.95
C ARG A 13 -11.57 -6.42 28.89
N LEU A 14 -10.85 -5.42 28.34
CA LEU A 14 -10.36 -4.28 29.10
C LEU A 14 -11.52 -3.50 29.75
N GLN A 15 -12.56 -3.18 28.97
CA GLN A 15 -13.71 -2.45 29.51
C GLN A 15 -14.50 -3.27 30.56
N ARG A 16 -14.59 -4.60 30.41
CA ARG A 16 -15.18 -5.48 31.44
C ARG A 16 -14.35 -5.50 32.72
N ALA A 17 -13.04 -5.36 32.62
CA ALA A 17 -12.16 -5.32 33.78
C ALA A 17 -12.43 -4.15 34.72
N GLY A 18 -13.13 -3.10 34.26
CA GLY A 18 -13.58 -2.00 35.12
C GLY A 18 -14.51 -2.42 36.27
N HIS A 19 -15.04 -3.64 36.29
CA HIS A 19 -15.76 -4.19 37.45
C HIS A 19 -14.83 -4.77 38.53
N TYR A 20 -13.53 -4.93 38.25
CA TYR A 20 -12.60 -5.52 39.21
C TYR A 20 -11.88 -4.44 40.01
N PRO A 21 -11.43 -4.77 41.25
CA PRO A 21 -10.61 -3.88 42.00
C PRO A 21 -9.26 -3.63 41.35
N THR A 22 -8.76 -2.39 41.46
CA THR A 22 -7.39 -2.01 41.05
C THR A 22 -6.52 -1.84 42.25
N LEU A 23 -5.27 -2.28 42.13
CA LEU A 23 -4.22 -2.11 43.15
C LEU A 23 -3.06 -1.33 42.53
N ASP A 24 -2.83 -0.12 43.05
CA ASP A 24 -1.83 0.78 42.53
C ASP A 24 -0.70 0.91 43.57
N LEU A 25 0.55 0.77 43.13
CA LEU A 25 1.76 1.05 43.92
C LEU A 25 2.30 2.41 43.46
N ASN A 26 2.31 3.36 44.39
CA ASN A 26 2.83 4.70 44.16
C ASN A 26 4.14 4.88 44.93
N ALA A 27 5.21 5.19 44.23
CA ALA A 27 6.50 5.59 44.81
C ALA A 27 6.83 7.01 44.36
N ASN A 28 6.97 7.91 45.31
CA ASN A 28 7.31 9.31 45.03
C ASN A 28 8.50 9.73 45.86
N THR A 29 9.49 10.35 45.21
CA THR A 29 10.64 10.97 45.90
C THR A 29 10.66 12.45 45.56
N MET A 30 10.60 13.30 46.57
CA MET A 30 10.60 14.74 46.42
C MET A 30 11.81 15.34 47.15
N TYR A 31 12.58 16.12 46.41
CA TYR A 31 13.73 16.84 46.89
C TYR A 31 13.35 18.33 47.04
N PHE A 32 13.46 18.87 48.27
CA PHE A 32 13.26 20.29 48.52
C PHE A 32 14.59 20.91 48.92
N ASP A 33 15.07 21.80 48.11
CA ASP A 33 16.14 22.72 48.42
C ASP A 33 15.55 24.12 48.63
N ARG A 34 15.57 24.62 49.89
CA ARG A 34 15.13 25.97 50.18
C ARG A 34 16.33 26.75 50.70
N ASP A 35 16.85 27.61 49.83
CA ASP A 35 17.80 28.65 50.21
C ASP A 35 17.02 29.92 50.64
N PHE A 36 16.81 30.08 51.93
CA PHE A 36 16.34 31.35 52.51
C PHE A 36 17.56 32.13 52.98
N GLY A 37 17.97 33.19 52.25
CA GLY A 37 19.11 34.02 52.49
C GLY A 37 19.46 34.24 53.96
N GLY A 38 20.45 33.49 54.46
CA GLY A 38 21.09 33.70 55.74
C GLY A 38 20.70 32.80 56.91
N VAL A 39 19.85 31.81 56.77
CA VAL A 39 19.55 30.80 57.79
C VAL A 39 19.82 29.42 57.14
N VAL A 40 20.49 28.55 57.95
CA VAL A 40 21.00 27.21 57.61
C VAL A 40 20.19 26.52 56.46
N PRO A 41 20.84 26.10 55.33
CA PRO A 41 20.17 25.36 54.24
C PRO A 41 19.53 24.09 54.81
N GLN A 42 18.23 23.95 54.65
CA GLN A 42 17.49 22.76 55.07
C GLN A 42 17.20 21.91 53.86
N GLU A 43 18.08 20.95 53.58
CA GLU A 43 17.84 19.90 52.60
C GLU A 43 16.87 18.88 53.21
N ARG A 44 15.75 18.67 52.55
CA ARG A 44 14.76 17.67 52.93
C ARG A 44 14.49 16.69 51.82
N HIS A 45 14.77 15.43 52.08
CA HIS A 45 14.43 14.31 51.24
C HIS A 45 13.18 13.63 51.79
N ASP A 46 12.07 13.75 51.07
CA ASP A 46 10.85 13.02 51.39
C ASP A 46 10.66 11.90 50.38
N SER A 47 10.66 10.64 50.82
CA SER A 47 10.35 9.47 50.02
C SER A 47 9.09 8.81 50.57
N THR A 48 8.08 8.67 49.73
CA THR A 48 6.81 8.05 50.10
C THR A 48 6.55 6.85 49.21
N ILE A 49 6.27 5.71 49.82
CA ILE A 49 5.77 4.51 49.13
C ILE A 49 4.36 4.27 49.67
N GLY A 50 3.39 4.19 48.77
CA GLY A 50 1.98 3.96 49.09
C GLY A 50 1.38 2.84 48.25
N LEU A 51 0.53 2.04 48.86
CA LEU A 51 -0.31 1.05 48.18
C LEU A 51 -1.77 1.49 48.27
N GLN A 52 -2.41 1.65 47.10
CA GLN A 52 -3.79 2.09 47.02
C GLN A 52 -4.64 1.00 46.38
N LEU A 53 -5.63 0.49 47.13
CA LEU A 53 -6.64 -0.44 46.62
C LEU A 53 -7.93 0.33 46.34
N ASN A 54 -8.38 0.32 45.07
CA ASN A 54 -9.67 0.92 44.66
C ASN A 54 -10.67 -0.17 44.25
N ILE A 55 -11.80 -0.24 44.95
CA ILE A 55 -12.85 -1.21 44.74
C ILE A 55 -14.12 -0.47 44.26
N PRO A 56 -14.49 -0.52 42.96
CA PRO A 56 -15.70 0.12 42.48
C PRO A 56 -16.94 -0.68 42.93
N LEU A 57 -17.71 -0.16 43.87
CA LEU A 57 -18.93 -0.83 44.35
C LEU A 57 -20.12 -0.57 43.40
N TYR A 58 -20.22 0.60 42.84
CA TYR A 58 -21.28 0.98 41.91
C TYR A 58 -20.86 2.18 41.06
N GLU A 59 -20.94 2.03 39.72
CA GLU A 59 -20.57 3.07 38.75
C GLU A 59 -21.75 3.51 37.85
N GLY A 60 -23.01 3.37 38.32
CA GLY A 60 -24.16 3.84 37.58
C GLY A 60 -24.34 3.22 36.18
N GLY A 61 -23.81 2.00 35.97
CA GLY A 61 -23.88 1.30 34.67
C GLY A 61 -22.85 1.74 33.62
N SER A 62 -21.88 2.61 33.97
CA SER A 62 -20.88 3.13 33.06
C SER A 62 -20.02 2.01 32.42
N VAL A 63 -19.58 1.02 33.21
CA VAL A 63 -18.80 -0.14 32.71
C VAL A 63 -19.62 -0.96 31.71
N ASN A 64 -20.90 -1.18 31.96
CA ASN A 64 -21.78 -1.88 31.03
C ASN A 64 -21.97 -1.09 29.72
N SER A 65 -22.08 0.24 29.81
CA SER A 65 -22.19 1.11 28.63
C SER A 65 -20.92 1.09 27.80
N ARG A 66 -19.73 1.25 28.44
CA ARG A 66 -18.42 1.15 27.77
C ARG A 66 -18.20 -0.24 27.14
N THR A 67 -18.62 -1.31 27.82
CA THR A 67 -18.52 -2.67 27.27
C THR A 67 -19.38 -2.81 26.01
N ARG A 68 -20.61 -2.27 25.96
CA ARG A 68 -21.45 -2.28 24.76
C ARG A 68 -20.84 -1.45 23.63
N GLU A 69 -20.30 -0.28 23.97
CA GLU A 69 -19.56 0.54 23.01
C GLU A 69 -18.38 -0.22 22.41
N ALA A 70 -17.54 -0.87 23.23
CA ALA A 70 -16.43 -1.69 22.77
C ALA A 70 -16.89 -2.86 21.88
N GLN A 71 -18.05 -3.48 22.19
CA GLN A 71 -18.66 -4.51 21.34
C GLN A 71 -19.05 -3.96 19.95
N SER A 72 -19.65 -2.76 19.91
CA SER A 72 -20.02 -2.10 18.64
C SER A 72 -18.77 -1.74 17.82
N ARG A 73 -17.71 -1.23 18.46
CA ARG A 73 -16.41 -0.96 17.81
C ARG A 73 -15.75 -2.24 17.28
N PHE A 74 -15.88 -3.35 17.98
CA PHE A 74 -15.40 -4.65 17.47
C PHE A 74 -16.17 -5.08 16.22
N GLN A 75 -17.50 -4.94 16.20
CA GLN A 75 -18.30 -5.22 15.01
C GLN A 75 -17.90 -4.32 13.82
N GLU A 76 -17.68 -3.02 14.06
CA GLU A 76 -17.16 -2.10 13.04
C GLU A 76 -15.81 -2.58 12.50
N ALA A 77 -14.86 -2.93 13.37
CA ALA A 77 -13.55 -3.44 12.97
C ALA A 77 -13.64 -4.74 12.16
N GLN A 78 -14.59 -5.62 12.47
CA GLN A 78 -14.88 -6.83 11.68
C GLN A 78 -15.39 -6.49 10.27
N GLN A 79 -16.32 -5.52 10.15
CA GLN A 79 -16.83 -5.09 8.85
C GLN A 79 -15.74 -4.43 8.00
N LEU A 80 -14.89 -3.62 8.63
CA LEU A 80 -13.73 -3.02 7.98
C LEU A 80 -12.75 -4.10 7.49
N LEU A 81 -12.48 -5.13 8.28
CA LEU A 81 -11.65 -6.27 7.87
C LEU A 81 -12.22 -6.96 6.62
N GLN A 82 -13.51 -7.26 6.62
CA GLN A 82 -14.18 -7.88 5.47
C GLN A 82 -14.15 -6.97 4.23
N GLN A 83 -14.31 -5.66 4.41
CA GLN A 83 -14.19 -4.69 3.32
C GLN A 83 -12.79 -4.73 2.71
N GLN A 84 -11.75 -4.72 3.52
CA GLN A 84 -10.36 -4.77 3.06
C GLN A 84 -10.04 -6.09 2.35
N GLN A 85 -10.55 -7.21 2.85
CA GLN A 85 -10.38 -8.51 2.19
C GLN A 85 -11.02 -8.52 0.79
N ARG A 86 -12.26 -8.03 0.67
CA ARG A 86 -12.95 -7.93 -0.63
C ARG A 86 -12.26 -6.97 -1.59
N ALA A 87 -11.74 -5.85 -1.07
CA ALA A 87 -10.99 -4.88 -1.87
C ALA A 87 -9.70 -5.49 -2.42
N ALA A 88 -8.93 -6.20 -1.60
CA ALA A 88 -7.70 -6.88 -2.03
C ALA A 88 -7.97 -7.97 -3.08
N GLU A 89 -9.04 -8.76 -2.89
CA GLU A 89 -9.46 -9.77 -3.87
C GLU A 89 -9.86 -9.15 -5.21
N LEU A 90 -10.63 -8.06 -5.18
CA LEU A 90 -11.04 -7.34 -6.39
C LEU A 90 -9.84 -6.74 -7.11
N GLU A 91 -8.92 -6.10 -6.38
CA GLU A 91 -7.70 -5.50 -6.94
C GLU A 91 -6.84 -6.57 -7.63
N THR A 92 -6.62 -7.71 -6.95
CA THR A 92 -5.84 -8.82 -7.52
C THR A 92 -6.50 -9.40 -8.77
N ARG A 93 -7.83 -9.60 -8.76
CA ARG A 93 -8.56 -10.08 -9.93
C ARG A 93 -8.51 -9.09 -11.11
N ASN A 94 -8.61 -7.79 -10.82
CA ASN A 94 -8.52 -6.76 -11.85
C ASN A 94 -7.11 -6.69 -12.44
N ALA A 95 -6.07 -6.72 -11.61
CA ALA A 95 -4.68 -6.76 -12.07
C ALA A 95 -4.41 -8.00 -12.95
N PHE A 96 -4.90 -9.18 -12.56
CA PHE A 96 -4.77 -10.40 -13.38
C PHE A 96 -5.46 -10.30 -14.74
N ARG A 97 -6.68 -9.73 -14.77
CA ARG A 97 -7.39 -9.50 -16.04
C ARG A 97 -6.66 -8.47 -16.91
N GLY A 98 -6.11 -7.41 -16.30
CA GLY A 98 -5.28 -6.40 -16.96
C GLY A 98 -4.14 -7.07 -17.73
N ILE A 99 -3.32 -7.88 -17.07
CA ILE A 99 -2.20 -8.59 -17.71
C ILE A 99 -2.65 -9.44 -18.91
N ARG A 100 -3.78 -10.14 -18.79
CA ARG A 100 -4.30 -10.92 -19.94
C ARG A 100 -4.65 -10.02 -21.13
N THR A 101 -5.20 -8.84 -20.88
CA THR A 101 -5.49 -7.85 -21.90
C THR A 101 -4.20 -7.30 -22.51
N ASP A 102 -3.21 -6.99 -21.68
CA ASP A 102 -1.92 -6.45 -22.13
C ASP A 102 -1.17 -7.44 -23.02
N ILE A 103 -1.17 -8.74 -22.68
CA ILE A 103 -0.58 -9.79 -23.53
C ILE A 103 -1.21 -9.78 -24.91
N ALA A 104 -2.55 -9.73 -24.98
CA ALA A 104 -3.25 -9.69 -26.25
C ALA A 104 -2.95 -8.41 -27.04
N GLN A 105 -2.88 -7.27 -26.34
CA GLN A 105 -2.57 -5.97 -26.92
C GLN A 105 -1.12 -5.91 -27.44
N VAL A 106 -0.14 -6.39 -26.68
CA VAL A 106 1.25 -6.45 -27.14
C VAL A 106 1.38 -7.31 -28.39
N LYS A 107 0.70 -8.47 -28.42
CA LYS A 107 0.69 -9.33 -29.60
C LYS A 107 0.08 -8.62 -30.82
N ALA A 108 -1.11 -8.04 -30.69
CA ALA A 108 -1.80 -7.35 -31.79
C ALA A 108 -0.99 -6.14 -32.31
N LEU A 109 -0.39 -5.36 -31.41
CA LEU A 109 0.44 -4.23 -31.80
C LEU A 109 1.78 -4.67 -32.42
N GLY A 110 2.32 -5.84 -32.04
CA GLY A 110 3.47 -6.44 -32.72
C GLY A 110 3.16 -6.86 -34.15
N GLU A 111 1.98 -7.47 -34.39
CA GLU A 111 1.50 -7.81 -35.73
C GLU A 111 1.24 -6.55 -36.56
N SER A 112 0.65 -5.51 -35.98
CA SER A 112 0.46 -4.20 -36.63
C SER A 112 1.79 -3.54 -37.01
N LEU A 113 2.79 -3.58 -36.13
CA LEU A 113 4.14 -3.05 -36.40
C LEU A 113 4.76 -3.77 -37.61
N SER A 114 4.72 -5.10 -37.65
CA SER A 114 5.22 -5.88 -38.80
C SER A 114 4.50 -5.54 -40.09
N SER A 115 3.17 -5.37 -40.04
CA SER A 115 2.38 -4.99 -41.22
C SER A 115 2.73 -3.60 -41.74
N THR A 116 2.97 -2.63 -40.84
CA THR A 116 3.37 -1.27 -41.24
C THR A 116 4.81 -1.21 -41.77
N GLU A 117 5.70 -2.08 -41.27
CA GLU A 117 7.06 -2.23 -41.79
C GLU A 117 7.04 -2.72 -43.26
N ILE A 118 6.27 -3.77 -43.56
CA ILE A 118 6.08 -4.27 -44.91
C ILE A 118 5.45 -3.20 -45.82
N ALA A 119 4.52 -2.40 -45.31
CA ALA A 119 3.90 -1.31 -46.04
C ALA A 119 4.94 -0.23 -46.45
N VAL A 120 5.85 0.13 -45.56
CA VAL A 120 6.94 1.07 -45.89
C VAL A 120 7.80 0.52 -47.02
N GLU A 121 8.25 -0.74 -46.90
CA GLU A 121 9.05 -1.39 -47.97
C GLU A 121 8.33 -1.40 -49.30
N ALA A 122 7.03 -1.66 -49.32
CA ALA A 122 6.23 -1.66 -50.56
C ALA A 122 6.08 -0.27 -51.15
N GLU A 123 5.86 0.78 -50.34
CA GLU A 123 5.76 2.16 -50.81
C GLU A 123 7.12 2.70 -51.31
N GLU A 124 8.23 2.34 -50.66
CA GLU A 124 9.60 2.69 -51.07
C GLU A 124 9.94 2.04 -52.42
N ALA A 125 9.66 0.74 -52.58
CA ALA A 125 9.83 0.04 -53.86
C ALA A 125 8.95 0.63 -54.98
N GLY A 126 7.72 0.99 -54.64
CA GLY A 126 6.80 1.64 -55.59
C GLY A 126 7.27 3.04 -56.03
N PHE A 127 7.89 3.77 -55.12
CA PHE A 127 8.50 5.08 -55.42
C PHE A 127 9.73 4.95 -56.34
N GLU A 128 10.59 3.95 -56.10
CA GLU A 128 11.75 3.70 -56.96
C GLU A 128 11.36 3.39 -58.42
N VAL A 129 10.26 2.68 -58.65
CA VAL A 129 9.77 2.40 -60.01
C VAL A 129 8.80 3.46 -60.57
N GLY A 130 8.58 4.56 -59.79
CA GLY A 130 7.78 5.70 -60.20
C GLY A 130 6.26 5.50 -60.15
N THR A 131 5.76 4.46 -59.45
CA THR A 131 4.31 4.17 -59.30
C THR A 131 3.73 4.79 -58.00
N ARG A 132 4.55 5.28 -57.13
CA ARG A 132 4.17 5.93 -55.85
C ARG A 132 4.83 7.29 -55.72
N THR A 133 4.25 8.14 -54.88
CA THR A 133 4.80 9.48 -54.60
C THR A 133 5.64 9.50 -53.31
N ILE A 134 6.51 10.47 -53.18
CA ILE A 134 7.25 10.66 -51.93
C ILE A 134 6.31 10.90 -50.74
N VAL A 135 5.13 11.49 -50.97
CA VAL A 135 4.13 11.73 -49.93
C VAL A 135 3.57 10.41 -49.40
N ASP A 136 3.39 9.41 -50.28
CA ASP A 136 2.93 8.08 -49.87
C ASP A 136 3.98 7.40 -49.00
N VAL A 137 5.25 7.44 -49.36
CA VAL A 137 6.37 6.91 -48.56
C VAL A 137 6.43 7.60 -47.17
N LEU A 138 6.35 8.92 -47.12
CA LEU A 138 6.39 9.67 -45.87
C LEU A 138 5.17 9.35 -44.97
N ASN A 139 4.00 9.13 -45.54
CA ASN A 139 2.82 8.71 -44.81
C ASN A 139 3.01 7.29 -44.22
N ALA A 140 3.50 6.34 -45.00
CA ALA A 140 3.77 4.98 -44.53
C ALA A 140 4.82 4.98 -43.42
N GLN A 141 5.92 5.74 -43.56
CA GLN A 141 6.93 5.89 -42.52
C GLN A 141 6.34 6.49 -41.23
N ARG A 142 5.48 7.51 -41.32
CA ARG A 142 4.80 8.08 -40.16
C ARG A 142 3.97 7.03 -39.42
N GLU A 143 3.20 6.23 -40.15
CA GLU A 143 2.38 5.15 -39.58
C GLU A 143 3.23 4.06 -38.95
N TYR A 144 4.34 3.68 -39.53
CA TYR A 144 5.31 2.76 -38.95
C TYR A 144 5.87 3.28 -37.62
N PHE A 145 6.30 4.55 -37.56
CA PHE A 145 6.80 5.13 -36.31
C PHE A 145 5.73 5.23 -35.23
N LEU A 146 4.48 5.50 -35.59
CA LEU A 146 3.35 5.47 -34.67
C LEU A 146 3.07 4.05 -34.15
N ALA A 147 3.09 3.04 -35.02
CA ALA A 147 2.95 1.64 -34.63
C ALA A 147 4.08 1.21 -33.69
N ARG A 148 5.33 1.58 -34.01
CA ARG A 148 6.50 1.31 -33.17
C ARG A 148 6.39 1.95 -31.79
N LEU A 149 5.93 3.19 -31.71
CA LEU A 149 5.67 3.90 -30.44
C LEU A 149 4.60 3.17 -29.61
N ASN A 150 3.48 2.79 -30.26
CA ASN A 150 2.38 2.11 -29.59
C ASN A 150 2.80 0.72 -29.08
N TYR A 151 3.54 -0.03 -29.86
CA TYR A 151 4.09 -1.32 -29.46
C TYR A 151 5.05 -1.19 -28.27
N ALA A 152 5.98 -0.23 -28.32
CA ALA A 152 6.90 0.03 -27.21
C ALA A 152 6.13 0.40 -25.92
N ARG A 153 5.14 1.31 -26.05
CA ARG A 153 4.29 1.71 -24.91
C ARG A 153 3.55 0.52 -24.29
N ALA A 154 2.97 -0.34 -25.11
CA ALA A 154 2.24 -1.53 -24.64
C ALA A 154 3.17 -2.49 -23.88
N ARG A 155 4.41 -2.69 -24.35
CA ARG A 155 5.40 -3.51 -23.64
C ARG A 155 5.76 -2.94 -22.27
N TYR A 156 5.95 -1.63 -22.15
CA TYR A 156 6.20 -1.00 -20.85
C TYR A 156 5.00 -1.10 -19.89
N LEU A 157 3.79 -0.90 -20.41
CA LEU A 157 2.58 -1.05 -19.61
C LEU A 157 2.43 -2.48 -19.08
N TYR A 158 2.68 -3.48 -19.90
CA TYR A 158 2.69 -4.89 -19.48
C TYR A 158 3.66 -5.16 -18.30
N VAL A 159 4.87 -4.61 -18.37
CA VAL A 159 5.85 -4.76 -17.26
C VAL A 159 5.33 -4.07 -15.98
N VAL A 160 4.78 -2.88 -16.11
CA VAL A 160 4.20 -2.14 -14.95
C VAL A 160 3.04 -2.92 -14.34
N ASP A 161 2.16 -3.49 -15.17
CA ASP A 161 0.99 -4.23 -14.68
C ASP A 161 1.35 -5.60 -14.09
N GLN A 162 2.46 -6.22 -14.51
CA GLN A 162 3.05 -7.36 -13.80
C GLN A 162 3.48 -7.00 -12.37
N LEU A 163 4.16 -5.85 -12.19
CA LEU A 163 4.54 -5.37 -10.86
C LEU A 163 3.32 -5.01 -10.01
N ARG A 164 2.28 -4.43 -10.63
CA ARG A 164 1.00 -4.16 -9.96
C ARG A 164 0.32 -5.43 -9.48
N LEU A 165 0.33 -6.50 -10.27
CA LEU A 165 -0.20 -7.80 -9.84
C LEU A 165 0.57 -8.36 -8.65
N LYS A 166 1.92 -8.34 -8.70
CA LYS A 166 2.76 -8.78 -7.59
C LYS A 166 2.49 -7.96 -6.32
N LYS A 167 2.31 -6.64 -6.46
CA LYS A 167 1.93 -5.74 -5.36
C LYS A 167 0.57 -6.09 -4.78
N ALA A 168 -0.45 -6.28 -5.63
CA ALA A 168 -1.81 -6.63 -5.20
C ALA A 168 -1.86 -8.00 -4.49
N ALA A 169 -1.02 -8.95 -4.92
CA ALA A 169 -0.86 -10.25 -4.29
C ALA A 169 0.02 -10.23 -3.02
N GLY A 170 0.68 -9.09 -2.72
CA GLY A 170 1.56 -8.95 -1.55
C GLY A 170 2.89 -9.69 -1.66
N ILE A 171 3.32 -10.04 -2.88
CA ILE A 171 4.56 -10.80 -3.17
C ILE A 171 5.61 -9.97 -3.91
N LEU A 172 5.39 -8.67 -4.07
CA LEU A 172 6.37 -7.79 -4.70
C LEU A 172 7.63 -7.70 -3.83
N SER A 173 8.78 -8.02 -4.42
CA SER A 173 10.08 -7.99 -3.78
C SER A 173 11.00 -6.94 -4.42
N GLU A 174 12.12 -6.64 -3.77
CA GLU A 174 13.16 -5.78 -4.33
C GLU A 174 13.82 -6.43 -5.56
N ASP A 175 13.95 -7.75 -5.56
CA ASP A 175 14.53 -8.50 -6.69
C ASP A 175 13.71 -8.30 -7.97
N ASP A 176 12.38 -8.21 -7.88
CA ASP A 176 11.50 -7.93 -9.02
C ASP A 176 11.81 -6.57 -9.66
N LEU A 177 12.09 -5.56 -8.84
CA LEU A 177 12.46 -4.23 -9.32
C LEU A 177 13.86 -4.23 -9.94
N GLN A 178 14.81 -4.97 -9.35
CA GLN A 178 16.15 -5.11 -9.90
C GLN A 178 16.14 -5.85 -11.24
N GLU A 179 15.28 -6.87 -11.41
CA GLU A 179 15.10 -7.59 -12.67
C GLU A 179 14.62 -6.64 -13.78
N VAL A 180 13.60 -5.82 -13.50
CA VAL A 180 13.11 -4.81 -14.43
C VAL A 180 14.19 -3.79 -14.75
N ASN A 181 14.93 -3.30 -13.76
CA ASN A 181 16.00 -2.33 -13.96
C ASN A 181 17.12 -2.90 -14.84
N ARG A 182 17.52 -4.17 -14.65
CA ARG A 182 18.48 -4.84 -15.52
C ARG A 182 17.99 -4.95 -16.96
N ALA A 183 16.69 -5.23 -17.15
CA ALA A 183 16.11 -5.31 -18.50
C ALA A 183 16.06 -3.94 -19.21
N LEU A 184 15.91 -2.84 -18.45
CA LEU A 184 15.90 -1.47 -18.99
C LEU A 184 17.32 -0.97 -19.35
N VAL A 185 18.34 -1.42 -18.63
CA VAL A 185 19.75 -1.00 -18.83
C VAL A 185 20.47 -1.89 -19.84
N ALA A 186 19.93 -3.08 -20.17
CA ALA A 186 20.51 -3.94 -21.19
C ALA A 186 20.56 -3.19 -22.54
N PRO A 187 21.74 -3.06 -23.19
CA PRO A 187 21.84 -2.41 -24.49
C PRO A 187 20.97 -3.19 -25.47
N ALA A 188 20.16 -2.44 -26.23
CA ALA A 188 19.42 -2.99 -27.34
C ALA A 188 20.43 -3.76 -28.22
N ALA A 189 20.26 -5.08 -28.31
CA ALA A 189 21.04 -5.89 -29.25
C ALA A 189 20.84 -5.27 -30.64
N ARG A 190 21.95 -4.97 -31.27
CA ARG A 190 22.05 -4.33 -32.59
C ARG A 190 21.36 -5.16 -33.64
#